data_f27c483a88bca74b37eb3f4e0c0791f3
#
_entry.id   f27c483a88bca74b37eb3f4e0c0791f3
#
_cell.length_a   1.000
_cell.length_b   1.000
_cell.length_c   1.000
_cell.angle_alpha   90.00
_cell.angle_beta   90.00
_cell.angle_gamma   90.00
#
_symmetry.space_group_name_H-M   'P 1'
#
loop_
_entity.id
_entity.type
_entity.pdbx_description
1 polymer ?
#
loop_
_entity_poly.entity_id
_entity_poly.type
_entity_poly.pdbx_seq_one_letter_code
_entity_poly.pdbx_strand_id
1 'polypeptide(L)'
;MSPPSVYLPVLQTGRWFAHLPPDFAQPLIAMAQLRHLATGEVLFRRGDAPCGLYAVVRGAVSISGTRGRADEARAALLIRLEPPHWFGEISVFDNSARTHDAQATEPTTLVHIPHERVQHWLQAHPQHWHGLALLMTDKLRSAFVAMEELALLPAPQRLARRLVMMAEGYGQWTAEGQSRRVIEISQEQLSLMLAISRQTTNQILKDLESRQLVRVQRGEVEILDLAGLRGVCA
;
A
#
# COMPACT_ATOMS: atom_id res chain seq x y z
N MET A 1 -15.72 13.61 -18.27
CA MET A 1 -14.89 12.85 -17.26
C MET A 1 -15.67 12.84 -15.97
N SER A 2 -15.81 11.69 -15.32
CA SER A 2 -16.48 11.59 -14.02
C SER A 2 -15.75 12.41 -12.96
N PRO A 3 -16.47 13.08 -12.03
CA PRO A 3 -15.83 13.83 -10.95
C PRO A 3 -15.20 12.87 -9.91
N PRO A 4 -14.13 13.28 -9.20
CA PRO A 4 -13.50 12.47 -8.14
C PRO A 4 -14.46 12.02 -7.04
N SER A 5 -15.53 12.80 -6.80
CA SER A 5 -16.57 12.50 -5.80
C SER A 5 -17.31 11.18 -6.04
N VAL A 6 -17.31 10.65 -7.26
CA VAL A 6 -17.93 9.33 -7.57
C VAL A 6 -17.25 8.20 -6.77
N TYR A 7 -16.01 8.39 -6.33
CA TYR A 7 -15.24 7.42 -5.55
C TYR A 7 -15.32 7.64 -4.02
N LEU A 8 -16.12 8.62 -3.54
CA LEU A 8 -16.32 8.83 -2.11
C LEU A 8 -16.71 7.54 -1.35
N PRO A 9 -17.62 6.69 -1.85
CA PRO A 9 -17.96 5.43 -1.17
C PRO A 9 -16.74 4.53 -0.95
N VAL A 10 -15.82 4.45 -1.93
CA VAL A 10 -14.57 3.67 -1.80
C VAL A 10 -13.64 4.33 -0.79
N LEU A 11 -13.44 5.65 -0.86
CA LEU A 11 -12.54 6.39 0.04
C LEU A 11 -13.02 6.31 1.50
N GLN A 12 -14.33 6.31 1.73
CA GLN A 12 -14.93 6.20 3.06
C GLN A 12 -14.76 4.81 3.69
N THR A 13 -14.45 3.76 2.92
CA THR A 13 -14.07 2.47 3.50
C THR A 13 -12.65 2.49 4.10
N GLY A 14 -11.85 3.53 3.83
CA GLY A 14 -10.51 3.71 4.37
C GLY A 14 -10.52 4.45 5.70
N ARG A 15 -9.88 3.84 6.71
CA ARG A 15 -9.87 4.34 8.08
C ARG A 15 -9.42 5.80 8.19
N TRP A 16 -8.32 6.15 7.55
CA TRP A 16 -7.81 7.53 7.60
C TRP A 16 -8.83 8.54 7.07
N PHE A 17 -9.32 8.33 5.84
CA PHE A 17 -10.22 9.28 5.18
C PHE A 17 -11.59 9.36 5.88
N ALA A 18 -12.11 8.23 6.36
CA ALA A 18 -13.39 8.18 7.07
C ALA A 18 -13.39 8.94 8.41
N HIS A 19 -12.22 9.07 9.05
CA HIS A 19 -12.08 9.80 10.31
C HIS A 19 -11.66 11.27 10.13
N LEU A 20 -11.47 11.74 8.89
CA LEU A 20 -11.22 13.15 8.65
C LEU A 20 -12.46 13.99 8.97
N PRO A 21 -12.29 15.16 9.58
CA PRO A 21 -13.40 16.10 9.76
C PRO A 21 -13.89 16.59 8.38
N PRO A 22 -15.20 16.87 8.24
CA PRO A 22 -15.79 17.26 6.94
C PRO A 22 -15.11 18.49 6.30
N ASP A 23 -14.65 19.45 7.08
CA ASP A 23 -13.95 20.64 6.67
C ASP A 23 -12.50 20.36 6.18
N PHE A 24 -12.01 19.12 6.31
CA PHE A 24 -10.80 18.65 5.66
C PHE A 24 -11.11 17.71 4.49
N ALA A 25 -11.99 16.72 4.68
CA ALA A 25 -12.29 15.73 3.65
C ALA A 25 -12.92 16.35 2.38
N GLN A 26 -13.86 17.29 2.54
CA GLN A 26 -14.53 17.93 1.40
C GLN A 26 -13.57 18.76 0.52
N PRO A 27 -12.72 19.64 1.07
CA PRO A 27 -11.72 20.35 0.27
C PRO A 27 -10.71 19.43 -0.41
N LEU A 28 -10.29 18.31 0.23
CA LEU A 28 -9.41 17.34 -0.43
C LEU A 28 -10.02 16.81 -1.72
N ILE A 29 -11.30 16.43 -1.69
CA ILE A 29 -12.00 15.93 -2.88
C ILE A 29 -12.28 17.05 -3.90
N ALA A 30 -12.57 18.26 -3.44
CA ALA A 30 -12.77 19.42 -4.32
C ALA A 30 -11.51 19.81 -5.11
N MET A 31 -10.32 19.64 -4.50
CA MET A 31 -9.02 19.88 -5.14
C MET A 31 -8.56 18.74 -6.03
N ALA A 32 -9.19 17.57 -5.91
CA ALA A 32 -8.74 16.34 -6.55
C ALA A 32 -9.06 16.31 -8.06
N GLN A 33 -8.31 15.48 -8.74
CA GLN A 33 -8.53 15.08 -10.13
C GLN A 33 -8.34 13.56 -10.27
N LEU A 34 -8.97 12.94 -11.28
CA LEU A 34 -8.74 11.54 -11.57
C LEU A 34 -7.50 11.36 -12.44
N ARG A 35 -6.73 10.34 -12.12
CA ARG A 35 -5.60 9.89 -12.92
C ARG A 35 -5.76 8.40 -13.23
N HIS A 36 -5.63 8.06 -14.50
CA HIS A 36 -5.72 6.68 -14.99
C HIS A 36 -4.35 6.24 -15.45
N LEU A 37 -3.96 5.05 -15.03
CA LEU A 37 -2.67 4.45 -15.38
C LEU A 37 -2.92 3.09 -16.03
N ALA A 38 -2.19 2.82 -17.11
CA ALA A 38 -2.10 1.49 -17.70
C ALA A 38 -1.24 0.56 -16.83
N THR A 39 -1.39 -0.74 -17.01
CA THR A 39 -0.50 -1.74 -16.38
C THR A 39 0.96 -1.44 -16.72
N GLY A 40 1.82 -1.39 -15.71
CA GLY A 40 3.25 -1.11 -15.86
C GLY A 40 3.58 0.39 -16.00
N GLU A 41 2.58 1.28 -16.03
CA GLU A 41 2.83 2.72 -16.10
C GLU A 41 3.42 3.24 -14.79
N VAL A 42 4.50 4.00 -14.90
CA VAL A 42 5.18 4.63 -13.76
C VAL A 42 4.45 5.92 -13.39
N LEU A 43 4.02 6.04 -12.15
CA LEU A 43 3.39 7.24 -11.61
C LEU A 43 4.44 8.30 -11.25
N PHE A 44 5.47 7.89 -10.54
CA PHE A 44 6.67 8.68 -10.21
C PHE A 44 7.84 7.77 -9.86
N ARG A 45 9.04 8.31 -9.93
CA ARG A 45 10.29 7.63 -9.54
C ARG A 45 10.89 8.24 -8.29
N ARG A 46 11.73 7.48 -7.63
CA ARG A 46 12.61 7.98 -6.57
C ARG A 46 13.43 9.17 -7.08
N GLY A 47 13.45 10.26 -6.33
CA GLY A 47 14.15 11.49 -6.70
C GLY A 47 13.32 12.47 -7.51
N ASP A 48 12.14 12.09 -8.02
CA ASP A 48 11.24 13.03 -8.68
C ASP A 48 10.74 14.10 -7.71
N ALA A 49 10.42 15.27 -8.25
CA ALA A 49 9.83 16.38 -7.50
C ALA A 49 8.50 15.97 -6.84
N PRO A 50 8.11 16.62 -5.72
CA PRO A 50 6.81 16.42 -5.11
C PRO A 50 5.69 16.63 -6.11
N CYS A 51 4.80 15.65 -6.27
CA CYS A 51 3.71 15.72 -7.24
C CYS A 51 2.31 15.64 -6.60
N GLY A 52 2.23 15.44 -5.28
CA GLY A 52 0.98 15.51 -4.51
C GLY A 52 0.62 14.25 -3.76
N LEU A 53 -0.63 14.22 -3.29
CA LEU A 53 -1.24 13.13 -2.53
C LEU A 53 -2.12 12.30 -3.46
N TYR A 54 -2.13 10.98 -3.26
CA TYR A 54 -2.87 10.04 -4.09
C TYR A 54 -3.69 9.09 -3.23
N ALA A 55 -4.84 8.65 -3.75
CA ALA A 55 -5.57 7.50 -3.24
C ALA A 55 -5.83 6.50 -4.36
N VAL A 56 -5.60 5.22 -4.10
CA VAL A 56 -6.04 4.15 -5.01
C VAL A 56 -7.53 3.96 -4.83
N VAL A 57 -8.30 4.04 -5.92
CA VAL A 57 -9.75 3.83 -5.91
C VAL A 57 -10.19 2.67 -6.80
N ARG A 58 -9.31 2.22 -7.70
CA ARG A 58 -9.44 1.00 -8.51
C ARG A 58 -8.06 0.54 -8.93
N GLY A 59 -7.85 -0.79 -9.02
CA GLY A 59 -6.58 -1.37 -9.40
C GLY A 59 -5.57 -1.33 -8.26
N ALA A 60 -4.28 -1.31 -8.57
CA ALA A 60 -3.22 -1.34 -7.57
C ALA A 60 -1.92 -0.67 -8.03
N VAL A 61 -1.19 -0.10 -7.06
CA VAL A 61 0.12 0.53 -7.23
C VAL A 61 1.15 -0.19 -6.37
N SER A 62 2.26 -0.59 -6.95
CA SER A 62 3.43 -1.06 -6.21
C SER A 62 4.31 0.12 -5.79
N ILE A 63 4.73 0.11 -4.53
CA ILE A 63 5.79 1.00 -4.02
C ILE A 63 7.05 0.18 -3.89
N SER A 64 8.11 0.59 -4.57
CA SER A 64 9.38 -0.15 -4.61
C SER A 64 10.57 0.77 -4.40
N GLY A 65 11.66 0.16 -3.90
CA GLY A 65 12.97 0.78 -3.81
C GLY A 65 13.94 0.04 -4.72
N THR A 66 14.72 0.78 -5.48
CA THR A 66 15.83 0.24 -6.28
C THR A 66 17.16 0.71 -5.71
N ARG A 67 18.15 -0.17 -5.61
CA ARG A 67 19.51 0.16 -5.20
C ARG A 67 20.52 -0.57 -6.06
N GLY A 68 21.54 0.14 -6.53
CA GLY A 68 22.60 -0.37 -7.41
C GLY A 68 22.62 0.34 -8.76
N ARG A 69 23.64 0.04 -9.57
CA ARG A 69 23.70 0.46 -10.99
C ARG A 69 22.75 -0.40 -11.82
N ALA A 70 22.37 0.06 -13.00
CA ALA A 70 21.33 -0.54 -13.84
C ALA A 70 21.51 -2.05 -14.14
N ASP A 71 22.75 -2.54 -14.16
CA ASP A 71 23.15 -3.93 -14.39
C ASP A 71 23.18 -4.81 -13.11
N GLU A 72 23.22 -4.18 -11.92
CA GLU A 72 23.21 -4.85 -10.62
C GLU A 72 22.03 -4.40 -9.73
N ALA A 73 21.03 -3.76 -10.31
CA ALA A 73 19.93 -3.16 -9.55
C ALA A 73 19.14 -4.23 -8.78
N ARG A 74 19.21 -4.15 -7.47
CA ARG A 74 18.30 -4.91 -6.58
C ARG A 74 17.05 -4.09 -6.34
N ALA A 75 15.91 -4.65 -6.73
CA ALA A 75 14.60 -4.08 -6.44
C ALA A 75 14.02 -4.72 -5.17
N ALA A 76 13.47 -3.91 -4.30
CA ALA A 76 12.66 -4.37 -3.17
C ALA A 76 11.25 -3.86 -3.37
N LEU A 77 10.26 -4.75 -3.40
CA LEU A 77 8.86 -4.39 -3.33
C LEU A 77 8.50 -4.17 -1.86
N LEU A 78 8.13 -2.94 -1.50
CA LEU A 78 7.79 -2.61 -0.10
C LEU A 78 6.33 -2.95 0.20
N ILE A 79 5.42 -2.50 -0.67
CA ILE A 79 3.98 -2.70 -0.51
C ILE A 79 3.26 -2.62 -1.86
N ARG A 80 2.18 -3.37 -2.00
CA ARG A 80 1.16 -3.20 -3.05
C ARG A 80 -0.04 -2.48 -2.44
N LEU A 81 -0.31 -1.28 -2.92
CA LEU A 81 -1.39 -0.42 -2.46
C LEU A 81 -2.63 -0.67 -3.31
N GLU A 82 -3.73 -1.01 -2.67
CA GLU A 82 -5.03 -1.24 -3.28
C GLU A 82 -6.07 -0.29 -2.67
N PRO A 83 -7.29 -0.18 -3.21
CA PRO A 83 -8.31 0.65 -2.59
C PRO A 83 -8.57 0.26 -1.12
N PRO A 84 -8.75 1.23 -0.23
CA PRO A 84 -8.75 2.68 -0.39
C PRO A 84 -7.45 3.38 0.10
N HIS A 85 -6.28 2.82 -0.20
CA HIS A 85 -5.02 3.33 0.34
C HIS A 85 -4.65 4.72 -0.19
N TRP A 86 -4.28 5.61 0.75
CA TRP A 86 -3.68 6.92 0.47
C TRP A 86 -2.16 6.86 0.55
N PHE A 87 -1.46 7.60 -0.33
CA PHE A 87 0.00 7.65 -0.37
C PHE A 87 0.53 8.96 -0.98
N GLY A 88 1.83 9.23 -0.79
CA GLY A 88 2.48 10.44 -1.28
C GLY A 88 2.57 11.55 -0.25
N GLU A 89 2.12 11.33 0.97
CA GLU A 89 2.06 12.26 2.09
C GLU A 89 3.44 12.77 2.54
N ILE A 90 4.50 11.95 2.46
CA ILE A 90 5.85 12.32 2.90
C ILE A 90 6.29 13.60 2.19
N SER A 91 6.29 13.60 0.86
CA SER A 91 6.67 14.77 0.07
C SER A 91 5.70 15.96 0.22
N VAL A 92 4.44 15.70 0.58
CA VAL A 92 3.51 16.79 0.93
C VAL A 92 3.91 17.42 2.26
N PHE A 93 4.43 16.62 3.20
CA PHE A 93 4.78 17.10 4.53
C PHE A 93 6.10 17.88 4.57
N ASP A 94 7.15 17.33 3.92
CA ASP A 94 8.52 17.87 3.99
C ASP A 94 8.99 18.61 2.74
N ASN A 95 8.16 18.66 1.69
CA ASN A 95 8.46 19.26 0.39
C ASN A 95 9.73 18.68 -0.28
N SER A 96 10.11 17.46 0.08
CA SER A 96 11.29 16.77 -0.44
C SER A 96 10.93 15.85 -1.60
N ALA A 97 11.96 15.44 -2.36
CA ALA A 97 11.82 14.52 -3.48
C ALA A 97 11.18 13.17 -3.08
N ARG A 98 10.58 12.47 -4.04
CA ARG A 98 9.99 11.14 -3.84
C ARG A 98 11.01 10.15 -3.31
N THR A 99 10.65 9.41 -2.27
CA THR A 99 11.54 8.46 -1.58
C THR A 99 11.62 7.10 -2.27
N HIS A 100 10.60 6.74 -3.06
CA HIS A 100 10.43 5.42 -3.70
C HIS A 100 9.81 5.58 -5.08
N ASP A 101 9.89 4.50 -5.88
CA ASP A 101 9.18 4.38 -7.15
C ASP A 101 7.73 3.97 -6.88
N ALA A 102 6.80 4.46 -7.71
CA ALA A 102 5.40 4.05 -7.74
C ALA A 102 4.99 3.66 -9.16
N GLN A 103 4.46 2.44 -9.32
CA GLN A 103 4.09 1.88 -10.60
C GLN A 103 2.77 1.13 -10.52
N ALA A 104 1.88 1.32 -11.51
CA ALA A 104 0.65 0.56 -11.60
C ALA A 104 0.93 -0.91 -11.94
N THR A 105 0.37 -1.85 -11.18
CA THR A 105 0.52 -3.29 -11.42
C THR A 105 -0.58 -3.85 -12.32
N GLU A 106 -1.64 -3.10 -12.51
CA GLU A 106 -2.81 -3.39 -13.33
C GLU A 106 -3.47 -2.06 -13.76
N PRO A 107 -4.53 -2.06 -14.61
CA PRO A 107 -5.23 -0.82 -14.95
C PRO A 107 -5.77 -0.15 -13.69
N THR A 108 -5.21 1.03 -13.37
CA THR A 108 -5.40 1.69 -12.06
C THR A 108 -6.05 3.06 -12.22
N THR A 109 -6.98 3.37 -11.33
CA THR A 109 -7.55 4.72 -11.19
C THR A 109 -7.17 5.28 -9.82
N LEU A 110 -6.63 6.50 -9.84
CA LEU A 110 -6.24 7.24 -8.65
C LEU A 110 -7.06 8.52 -8.51
N VAL A 111 -7.41 8.85 -7.28
CA VAL A 111 -7.72 10.22 -6.88
C VAL A 111 -6.39 10.91 -6.59
N HIS A 112 -6.09 12.01 -7.27
CA HIS A 112 -4.85 12.77 -7.16
C HIS A 112 -5.13 14.19 -6.72
N ILE A 113 -4.49 14.63 -5.67
CA ILE A 113 -4.50 16.02 -5.21
C ILE A 113 -3.14 16.62 -5.52
N PRO A 114 -3.05 17.59 -6.48
CA PRO A 114 -1.79 18.19 -6.88
C PRO A 114 -1.05 18.84 -5.70
N HIS A 115 0.27 18.72 -5.69
CA HIS A 115 1.13 19.16 -4.58
C HIS A 115 0.91 20.62 -4.20
N GLU A 116 0.94 21.50 -5.19
CA GLU A 116 0.77 22.95 -4.96
C GLU A 116 -0.59 23.29 -4.35
N ARG A 117 -1.65 22.57 -4.78
CA ARG A 117 -3.01 22.79 -4.26
C ARG A 117 -3.13 22.38 -2.80
N VAL A 118 -2.65 21.18 -2.45
CA VAL A 118 -2.73 20.68 -1.08
C VAL A 118 -1.83 21.50 -0.14
N GLN A 119 -0.64 21.90 -0.61
CA GLN A 119 0.28 22.76 0.15
C GLN A 119 -0.33 24.13 0.44
N HIS A 120 -0.82 24.81 -0.60
CA HIS A 120 -1.45 26.12 -0.45
C HIS A 120 -2.65 26.05 0.51
N TRP A 121 -3.48 25.03 0.36
CA TRP A 121 -4.64 24.83 1.22
C TRP A 121 -4.26 24.58 2.68
N LEU A 122 -3.28 23.70 2.94
CA LEU A 122 -2.81 23.39 4.29
C LEU A 122 -2.11 24.59 4.96
N GLN A 123 -1.42 25.44 4.20
CA GLN A 123 -0.84 26.70 4.72
C GLN A 123 -1.94 27.65 5.18
N ALA A 124 -3.04 27.76 4.45
CA ALA A 124 -4.21 28.56 4.81
C ALA A 124 -5.03 27.95 5.95
N HIS A 125 -4.93 26.62 6.17
CA HIS A 125 -5.71 25.86 7.17
C HIS A 125 -4.80 24.98 8.03
N PRO A 126 -3.90 25.56 8.84
CA PRO A 126 -2.83 24.82 9.54
C PRO A 126 -3.34 23.79 10.55
N GLN A 127 -4.57 23.93 11.03
CA GLN A 127 -5.22 22.95 11.94
C GLN A 127 -5.35 21.54 11.33
N HIS A 128 -5.30 21.42 10.01
CA HIS A 128 -5.45 20.13 9.30
C HIS A 128 -4.14 19.37 9.08
N TRP A 129 -2.99 19.97 9.39
CA TRP A 129 -1.71 19.25 9.36
C TRP A 129 -1.72 18.03 10.27
N HIS A 130 -2.43 18.11 11.40
CA HIS A 130 -2.59 16.94 12.29
C HIS A 130 -3.25 15.75 11.57
N GLY A 131 -4.31 15.99 10.80
CA GLY A 131 -4.98 14.95 10.02
C GLY A 131 -4.05 14.27 9.01
N LEU A 132 -3.20 15.04 8.32
CA LEU A 132 -2.19 14.50 7.42
C LEU A 132 -1.10 13.72 8.19
N ALA A 133 -0.67 14.21 9.35
CA ALA A 133 0.31 13.55 10.20
C ALA A 133 -0.19 12.16 10.69
N LEU A 134 -1.48 11.99 10.93
CA LEU A 134 -2.04 10.68 11.29
C LEU A 134 -1.85 9.65 10.18
N LEU A 135 -1.99 10.03 8.90
CA LEU A 135 -1.70 9.13 7.77
C LEU A 135 -0.24 8.66 7.79
N MET A 136 0.69 9.59 8.04
CA MET A 136 2.12 9.28 8.13
C MET A 136 2.43 8.41 9.36
N THR A 137 1.80 8.68 10.50
CA THR A 137 2.00 7.95 11.75
C THR A 137 1.58 6.49 11.62
N ASP A 138 0.46 6.19 10.96
CA ASP A 138 0.02 4.82 10.71
C ASP A 138 1.04 4.03 9.88
N LYS A 139 1.61 4.66 8.86
CA LYS A 139 2.66 4.04 8.02
C LYS A 139 3.97 3.87 8.79
N LEU A 140 4.34 4.82 9.62
CA LEU A 140 5.53 4.72 10.47
C LEU A 140 5.42 3.55 11.45
N ARG A 141 4.26 3.37 12.10
CA ARG A 141 4.01 2.19 12.96
C ARG A 141 4.15 0.89 12.18
N SER A 142 3.55 0.81 11.00
CA SER A 142 3.65 -0.37 10.13
C SER A 142 5.10 -0.64 9.70
N ALA A 143 5.89 0.40 9.43
CA ALA A 143 7.30 0.26 9.10
C ALA A 143 8.14 -0.27 10.28
N PHE A 144 7.91 0.22 11.50
CA PHE A 144 8.60 -0.31 12.69
C PHE A 144 8.26 -1.78 12.95
N VAL A 145 6.98 -2.17 12.84
CA VAL A 145 6.57 -3.57 12.95
C VAL A 145 7.28 -4.43 11.90
N ALA A 146 7.33 -3.97 10.64
CA ALA A 146 8.01 -4.70 9.58
C ALA A 146 9.54 -4.83 9.81
N MET A 147 10.18 -3.81 10.40
CA MET A 147 11.59 -3.86 10.79
C MET A 147 11.84 -4.86 11.92
N GLU A 148 10.97 -4.88 12.94
CA GLU A 148 11.02 -5.84 14.04
C GLU A 148 10.84 -7.27 13.52
N GLU A 149 9.86 -7.51 12.67
CA GLU A 149 9.63 -8.81 12.02
C GLU A 149 10.84 -9.28 11.21
N LEU A 150 11.48 -8.37 10.48
CA LEU A 150 12.68 -8.69 9.72
C LEU A 150 13.85 -9.12 10.61
N ALA A 151 13.96 -8.52 11.78
CA ALA A 151 15.02 -8.79 12.73
C ALA A 151 14.79 -10.07 13.57
N LEU A 152 13.54 -10.36 13.93
CA LEU A 152 13.22 -11.38 14.94
C LEU A 152 12.57 -12.64 14.36
N LEU A 153 11.82 -12.54 13.24
CA LEU A 153 11.03 -13.67 12.76
C LEU A 153 11.74 -14.45 11.63
N PRO A 154 11.69 -15.79 11.67
CA PRO A 154 12.13 -16.62 10.55
C PRO A 154 11.25 -16.43 9.32
N ALA A 155 11.79 -16.73 8.14
CA ALA A 155 11.13 -16.49 6.87
C ALA A 155 9.69 -17.07 6.75
N PRO A 156 9.39 -18.30 7.26
CA PRO A 156 8.03 -18.84 7.21
C PRO A 156 7.01 -17.96 7.97
N GLN A 157 7.35 -17.51 9.16
CA GLN A 157 6.48 -16.64 9.97
C GLN A 157 6.30 -15.28 9.31
N ARG A 158 7.36 -14.69 8.75
CA ARG A 158 7.29 -13.42 7.99
C ARG A 158 6.37 -13.54 6.78
N LEU A 159 6.43 -14.66 6.04
CA LEU A 159 5.57 -14.89 4.88
C LEU A 159 4.11 -15.04 5.31
N ALA A 160 3.82 -15.86 6.32
CA ALA A 160 2.48 -16.04 6.85
C ALA A 160 1.90 -14.69 7.32
N ARG A 161 2.67 -13.91 8.09
CA ARG A 161 2.26 -12.61 8.59
C ARG A 161 2.02 -11.60 7.48
N ARG A 162 2.84 -11.61 6.43
CA ARG A 162 2.62 -10.77 5.24
C ARG A 162 1.31 -11.10 4.55
N LEU A 163 0.97 -12.38 4.39
CA LEU A 163 -0.32 -12.80 3.83
C LEU A 163 -1.49 -12.37 4.71
N VAL A 164 -1.38 -12.51 6.04
CA VAL A 164 -2.40 -12.03 6.99
C VAL A 164 -2.60 -10.52 6.85
N MET A 165 -1.52 -9.72 6.86
CA MET A 165 -1.59 -8.26 6.70
C MET A 165 -2.26 -7.86 5.38
N MET A 166 -1.93 -8.54 4.29
CA MET A 166 -2.56 -8.27 2.98
C MET A 166 -4.05 -8.64 2.98
N ALA A 167 -4.39 -9.79 3.56
CA ALA A 167 -5.78 -10.23 3.70
C ALA A 167 -6.62 -9.23 4.51
N GLU A 168 -6.03 -8.59 5.52
CA GLU A 168 -6.66 -7.60 6.40
C GLU A 168 -6.51 -6.14 5.89
N GLY A 169 -6.02 -5.95 4.65
CA GLY A 169 -5.85 -4.63 4.04
C GLY A 169 -4.90 -3.73 4.82
N TYR A 170 -3.87 -4.31 5.47
CA TYR A 170 -2.91 -3.60 6.32
C TYR A 170 -3.56 -2.76 7.43
N GLY A 171 -4.74 -3.17 7.90
CA GLY A 171 -5.50 -2.43 8.92
C GLY A 171 -6.08 -1.10 8.44
N GLN A 172 -6.16 -0.89 7.12
CA GLN A 172 -6.65 0.37 6.54
C GLN A 172 -8.16 0.44 6.37
N TRP A 173 -8.90 -0.65 6.58
CA TRP A 173 -10.35 -0.65 6.46
C TRP A 173 -11.05 -0.19 7.76
N THR A 174 -12.21 0.48 7.60
CA THR A 174 -13.04 0.90 8.74
C THR A 174 -13.77 -0.26 9.39
N ALA A 175 -14.15 -1.29 8.61
CA ALA A 175 -14.89 -2.43 9.13
C ALA A 175 -13.92 -3.40 9.83
N GLU A 176 -14.14 -3.60 11.14
CA GLU A 176 -13.42 -4.61 11.92
C GLU A 176 -13.73 -6.02 11.40
N GLY A 177 -12.71 -6.88 11.36
CA GLY A 177 -12.86 -8.27 10.91
C GLY A 177 -13.01 -8.45 9.41
N GLN A 178 -12.99 -7.38 8.63
CA GLN A 178 -12.97 -7.49 7.18
C GLN A 178 -11.66 -8.14 6.71
N SER A 179 -11.77 -9.15 5.86
CA SER A 179 -10.61 -9.81 5.25
C SER A 179 -10.90 -10.22 3.82
N ARG A 180 -9.87 -10.20 2.98
CA ARG A 180 -9.93 -10.75 1.63
C ARG A 180 -9.54 -12.21 1.67
N ARG A 181 -10.29 -13.01 0.92
CA ARG A 181 -9.97 -14.43 0.77
C ARG A 181 -8.87 -14.66 -0.28
N VAL A 182 -8.86 -13.87 -1.34
CA VAL A 182 -7.89 -13.97 -2.43
C VAL A 182 -6.98 -12.75 -2.42
N ILE A 183 -5.67 -13.02 -2.46
CA ILE A 183 -4.60 -12.02 -2.52
C ILE A 183 -3.94 -12.15 -3.90
N GLU A 184 -4.07 -11.13 -4.72
CA GLU A 184 -3.41 -11.05 -6.02
C GLU A 184 -1.94 -10.70 -5.86
N ILE A 185 -1.11 -11.73 -5.70
CA ILE A 185 0.34 -11.58 -5.57
C ILE A 185 1.06 -12.80 -6.14
N SER A 186 2.13 -12.54 -6.90
CA SER A 186 2.99 -13.60 -7.41
C SER A 186 4.04 -14.02 -6.37
N GLN A 187 4.57 -15.25 -6.52
CA GLN A 187 5.67 -15.74 -5.70
C GLN A 187 6.93 -14.86 -5.82
N GLU A 188 7.16 -14.27 -6.99
CA GLU A 188 8.25 -13.34 -7.23
C GLU A 188 8.06 -12.05 -6.43
N GLN A 189 6.87 -11.47 -6.45
CA GLN A 189 6.54 -10.30 -5.65
C GLN A 189 6.69 -10.57 -4.14
N LEU A 190 6.22 -11.73 -3.65
CA LEU A 190 6.43 -12.14 -2.26
C LEU A 190 7.93 -12.27 -1.92
N SER A 191 8.72 -12.86 -2.81
CA SER A 191 10.17 -13.00 -2.59
C SER A 191 10.86 -11.64 -2.49
N LEU A 192 10.49 -10.67 -3.34
CA LEU A 192 10.98 -9.30 -3.30
C LEU A 192 10.56 -8.55 -2.03
N MET A 193 9.30 -8.75 -1.57
CA MET A 193 8.79 -8.14 -0.34
C MET A 193 9.50 -8.64 0.93
N LEU A 194 9.86 -9.91 0.94
CA LEU A 194 10.43 -10.57 2.12
C LEU A 194 11.96 -10.65 2.11
N ALA A 195 12.60 -10.18 1.02
CA ALA A 195 14.04 -10.29 0.80
C ALA A 195 14.56 -11.73 0.94
N ILE A 196 13.81 -12.71 0.42
CA ILE A 196 14.17 -14.13 0.39
C ILE A 196 14.21 -14.65 -1.05
N SER A 197 14.83 -15.82 -1.26
CA SER A 197 14.88 -16.40 -2.61
C SER A 197 13.48 -16.87 -3.06
N ARG A 198 13.25 -16.86 -4.38
CA ARG A 198 12.03 -17.42 -4.97
C ARG A 198 11.85 -18.91 -4.61
N GLN A 199 12.95 -19.67 -4.51
CA GLN A 199 12.93 -21.06 -4.09
C GLN A 199 12.43 -21.20 -2.65
N THR A 200 12.95 -20.37 -1.73
CA THR A 200 12.52 -20.33 -0.32
C THR A 200 11.04 -19.96 -0.22
N THR A 201 10.59 -18.94 -0.96
CA THR A 201 9.18 -18.53 -1.01
C THR A 201 8.29 -19.69 -1.44
N ASN A 202 8.66 -20.39 -2.52
CA ASN A 202 7.91 -21.52 -3.03
C ASN A 202 7.85 -22.67 -2.02
N GLN A 203 8.95 -22.98 -1.34
CA GLN A 203 9.00 -24.02 -0.31
C GLN A 203 8.06 -23.70 0.86
N ILE A 204 8.07 -22.46 1.34
CA ILE A 204 7.19 -22.01 2.44
C ILE A 204 5.71 -22.08 2.00
N LEU A 205 5.39 -21.60 0.81
CA LEU A 205 4.02 -21.65 0.29
C LEU A 205 3.50 -23.09 0.16
N LYS A 206 4.34 -24.05 -0.29
CA LYS A 206 3.98 -25.48 -0.33
C LYS A 206 3.74 -26.05 1.06
N ASP A 207 4.52 -25.66 2.07
CA ASP A 207 4.28 -26.09 3.45
C ASP A 207 2.92 -25.54 3.96
N LEU A 208 2.64 -24.27 3.77
CA LEU A 208 1.35 -23.68 4.14
C LEU A 208 0.18 -24.33 3.41
N GLU A 209 0.35 -24.69 2.14
CA GLU A 209 -0.65 -25.38 1.33
C GLU A 209 -0.89 -26.81 1.81
N SER A 210 0.18 -27.56 2.14
CA SER A 210 0.06 -28.91 2.71
C SER A 210 -0.69 -28.94 4.05
N ARG A 211 -0.62 -27.84 4.80
CA ARG A 211 -1.35 -27.61 6.05
C ARG A 211 -2.76 -27.05 5.82
N GLN A 212 -3.21 -26.93 4.59
CA GLN A 212 -4.52 -26.40 4.20
C GLN A 212 -4.80 -24.95 4.67
N LEU A 213 -3.77 -24.16 4.90
CA LEU A 213 -3.88 -22.77 5.32
C LEU A 213 -4.10 -21.85 4.12
N VAL A 214 -3.48 -22.17 2.99
CA VAL A 214 -3.60 -21.41 1.74
C VAL A 214 -3.75 -22.37 0.55
N ARG A 215 -4.19 -21.81 -0.59
CA ARG A 215 -4.11 -22.44 -1.92
C ARG A 215 -3.35 -21.50 -2.85
N VAL A 216 -2.31 -22.02 -3.48
CA VAL A 216 -1.46 -21.23 -4.38
C VAL A 216 -1.91 -21.43 -5.82
N GLN A 217 -2.20 -20.33 -6.51
CA GLN A 217 -2.53 -20.30 -7.92
C GLN A 217 -1.57 -19.36 -8.67
N ARG A 218 -1.68 -19.33 -10.02
CA ARG A 218 -0.82 -18.46 -10.82
C ARG A 218 -1.17 -16.98 -10.58
N GLY A 219 -0.29 -16.26 -9.89
CA GLY A 219 -0.46 -14.83 -9.62
C GLY A 219 -1.32 -14.51 -8.41
N GLU A 220 -1.83 -15.52 -7.68
CA GLU A 220 -2.68 -15.30 -6.52
C GLU A 220 -2.47 -16.34 -5.42
N VAL A 221 -2.80 -15.99 -4.20
CA VAL A 221 -2.84 -16.85 -3.02
C VAL A 221 -4.23 -16.74 -2.39
N GLU A 222 -4.96 -17.84 -2.36
CA GLU A 222 -6.23 -17.94 -1.65
C GLU A 222 -5.99 -18.34 -0.19
N ILE A 223 -6.55 -17.59 0.76
CA ILE A 223 -6.53 -17.90 2.19
C ILE A 223 -7.66 -18.85 2.50
N LEU A 224 -7.33 -20.08 2.90
CA LEU A 224 -8.31 -21.10 3.29
C LEU A 224 -8.65 -21.02 4.78
N ASP A 225 -7.63 -20.80 5.62
CA ASP A 225 -7.77 -20.65 7.07
C ASP A 225 -6.93 -19.47 7.58
N LEU A 226 -7.60 -18.32 7.77
CA LEU A 226 -6.95 -17.11 8.28
C LEU A 226 -6.52 -17.25 9.75
N ALA A 227 -7.30 -17.97 10.56
CA ALA A 227 -6.99 -18.18 11.97
C ALA A 227 -5.76 -19.08 12.15
N GLY A 228 -5.70 -20.19 11.38
CA GLY A 228 -4.54 -21.06 11.33
C GLY A 228 -3.29 -20.34 10.81
N LEU A 229 -3.44 -19.46 9.81
CA LEU A 229 -2.34 -18.66 9.27
C LEU A 229 -1.82 -17.66 10.32
N ARG A 230 -2.68 -17.03 11.12
CA ARG A 230 -2.28 -16.22 12.29
C ARG A 230 -1.52 -17.05 13.33
N GLY A 231 -1.91 -18.31 13.55
CA GLY A 231 -1.20 -19.24 14.44
C GLY A 231 0.23 -19.55 14.01
N VAL A 232 0.54 -19.46 12.71
CA VAL A 232 1.93 -19.61 12.21
C VAL A 232 2.78 -18.39 12.59
N CYS A 233 2.16 -17.23 12.79
CA CYS A 233 2.83 -15.96 13.10
C CYS A 233 3.22 -15.84 14.59
N ALA A 234 2.66 -16.68 15.45
CA ALA A 234 2.95 -16.73 16.88
C ALA A 234 4.22 -17.56 17.12
#